data_18f48c576d48bbdcc974f7d39b444f97
#
_entry.id   18f48c576d48bbdcc974f7d39b444f97
#
_cell.length_a   1.000
_cell.length_b   1.000
_cell.length_c   1.000
_cell.angle_alpha   90.00
_cell.angle_beta   90.00
_cell.angle_gamma   90.00
#
_symmetry.space_group_name_H-M   'P 1'
#
loop_
_entity.id
_entity.type
_entity.pdbx_description
1 polymer ?
#
loop_
_entity_poly.entity_id
_entity_poly.type
_entity_poly.pdbx_seq_one_letter_code
_entity_poly.pdbx_strand_id
1 'polypeptide(L)'
;MKKYNVPQWYIDSCKKIKYMFPKAHAVAYVLSAIRVAWWKLYYPREYYAVYFSTRCDFFDIDTLVAGKDAILARRKEIEMLRENRQSSNKDEGLWDVFEIALEMIDRGFHFSPLNLEKSDASNFILDPDDPSGLLPPFSSVDSLGESVAKTVIEARERGPFLSKEDVIKRTKLNNSHIKQLT
;
A
#
# COMPACT_ATOMS: atom_id res chain seq x y z
N MET A 1 25.41 -1.42 -39.59
CA MET A 1 24.30 -1.21 -40.53
C MET A 1 24.80 -1.12 -41.99
N LYS A 2 25.72 -0.22 -42.34
CA LYS A 2 26.25 -0.14 -43.73
C LYS A 2 26.83 -1.45 -44.26
N LYS A 3 27.56 -2.24 -43.44
CA LYS A 3 28.11 -3.56 -43.74
C LYS A 3 27.05 -4.60 -44.17
N TYR A 4 25.79 -4.41 -43.83
CA TYR A 4 24.67 -5.33 -44.08
C TYR A 4 23.63 -4.77 -45.06
N ASN A 5 24.04 -3.80 -45.90
CA ASN A 5 23.19 -3.17 -46.91
C ASN A 5 21.85 -2.62 -46.34
N VAL A 6 21.84 -2.16 -45.10
CA VAL A 6 20.65 -1.51 -44.52
C VAL A 6 20.39 -0.20 -45.26
N PRO A 7 19.16 0.06 -45.74
CA PRO A 7 18.81 1.26 -46.49
C PRO A 7 19.19 2.55 -45.73
N GLN A 8 19.71 3.53 -46.46
CA GLN A 8 20.20 4.79 -45.87
C GLN A 8 19.10 5.54 -45.10
N TRP A 9 17.88 5.56 -45.65
CA TRP A 9 16.74 6.20 -44.98
C TRP A 9 16.46 5.63 -43.57
N TYR A 10 16.65 4.30 -43.40
CA TYR A 10 16.49 3.64 -42.12
C TYR A 10 17.59 4.06 -41.15
N ILE A 11 18.83 4.10 -41.61
CA ILE A 11 19.98 4.56 -40.80
C ILE A 11 19.77 6.01 -40.34
N ASP A 12 19.29 6.86 -41.24
CA ASP A 12 19.05 8.27 -40.93
C ASP A 12 17.86 8.47 -39.96
N SER A 13 16.84 7.61 -40.08
CA SER A 13 15.76 7.54 -39.10
C SER A 13 16.27 7.15 -37.73
N CYS A 14 17.10 6.11 -37.62
CA CYS A 14 17.70 5.68 -36.36
C CYS A 14 18.55 6.78 -35.71
N LYS A 15 19.27 7.58 -36.47
CA LYS A 15 20.06 8.71 -35.92
C LYS A 15 19.22 9.84 -35.35
N LYS A 16 17.98 10.01 -35.80
CA LYS A 16 17.03 11.01 -35.33
C LYS A 16 16.32 10.58 -34.04
N ILE A 17 16.28 9.28 -33.76
CA ILE A 17 15.62 8.74 -32.59
C ILE A 17 16.46 9.04 -31.35
N LYS A 18 16.01 9.95 -30.50
CA LYS A 18 16.64 10.26 -29.21
C LYS A 18 16.25 9.26 -28.13
N TYR A 19 15.11 8.59 -28.28
CA TYR A 19 14.54 7.66 -27.33
C TYR A 19 13.97 6.44 -28.08
N MET A 20 14.46 5.25 -27.77
CA MET A 20 14.20 4.04 -28.55
C MET A 20 12.86 3.33 -28.23
N PHE A 21 11.94 3.96 -27.52
CA PHE A 21 10.65 3.34 -27.23
C PHE A 21 9.68 3.46 -28.40
N PRO A 22 9.14 2.34 -28.91
CA PRO A 22 8.16 2.35 -30.00
C PRO A 22 6.89 3.12 -29.60
N LYS A 23 6.24 3.77 -30.55
CA LYS A 23 4.95 4.43 -30.34
C LYS A 23 3.91 3.46 -29.75
N ALA A 24 3.89 2.22 -30.19
CA ALA A 24 3.00 1.18 -29.66
C ALA A 24 3.22 0.91 -28.16
N HIS A 25 4.47 0.94 -27.70
CA HIS A 25 4.79 0.82 -26.27
C HIS A 25 4.19 1.98 -25.45
N ALA A 26 4.39 3.23 -25.91
CA ALA A 26 3.79 4.39 -25.25
C ALA A 26 2.26 4.30 -25.23
N VAL A 27 1.61 3.88 -26.32
CA VAL A 27 0.15 3.67 -26.36
C VAL A 27 -0.29 2.60 -25.37
N ALA A 28 0.42 1.48 -25.27
CA ALA A 28 0.08 0.41 -24.32
C ALA A 28 0.15 0.90 -22.86
N TYR A 29 1.16 1.68 -22.50
CA TYR A 29 1.27 2.28 -21.16
C TYR A 29 0.16 3.29 -20.88
N VAL A 30 -0.15 4.16 -21.82
CA VAL A 30 -1.24 5.14 -21.67
C VAL A 30 -2.58 4.44 -21.52
N LEU A 31 -2.87 3.40 -22.31
CA LEU A 31 -4.10 2.61 -22.17
C LEU A 31 -4.18 1.93 -20.79
N SER A 32 -3.07 1.39 -20.28
CA SER A 32 -3.03 0.81 -18.94
C SER A 32 -3.27 1.87 -17.86
N ALA A 33 -2.65 3.04 -17.99
CA ALA A 33 -2.85 4.16 -17.06
C ALA A 33 -4.31 4.64 -17.06
N ILE A 34 -4.96 4.76 -18.23
CA ILE A 34 -6.38 5.13 -18.33
C ILE A 34 -7.27 4.08 -17.65
N ARG A 35 -6.99 2.78 -17.82
CA ARG A 35 -7.74 1.71 -17.15
C ARG A 35 -7.61 1.79 -15.63
N VAL A 36 -6.42 2.03 -15.11
CA VAL A 36 -6.19 2.23 -13.67
C VAL A 36 -6.91 3.49 -13.17
N ALA A 37 -6.84 4.60 -13.92
CA ALA A 37 -7.54 5.82 -13.59
C ALA A 37 -9.07 5.64 -13.57
N TRP A 38 -9.61 4.81 -14.46
CA TRP A 38 -11.03 4.46 -14.45
C TRP A 38 -11.44 3.77 -13.14
N TRP A 39 -10.67 2.78 -12.69
CA TRP A 39 -10.92 2.14 -11.38
C TRP A 39 -10.85 3.14 -10.24
N LYS A 40 -9.83 3.99 -10.22
CA LYS A 40 -9.69 5.05 -9.20
C LYS A 40 -10.87 6.03 -9.16
N LEU A 41 -11.52 6.25 -10.31
CA LEU A 41 -12.65 7.19 -10.42
C LEU A 41 -13.98 6.54 -9.99
N TYR A 42 -14.26 5.33 -10.47
CA TYR A 42 -15.57 4.69 -10.29
C TYR A 42 -15.63 3.70 -9.13
N TYR A 43 -14.48 3.15 -8.71
CA TYR A 43 -14.33 2.19 -7.61
C TYR A 43 -13.15 2.59 -6.71
N PRO A 44 -13.20 3.80 -6.11
CA PRO A 44 -12.06 4.36 -5.37
C PRO A 44 -11.65 3.51 -4.16
N ARG A 45 -12.59 2.95 -3.40
CA ARG A 45 -12.27 2.09 -2.24
C ARG A 45 -11.46 0.87 -2.65
N GLU A 46 -11.93 0.16 -3.66
CA GLU A 46 -11.28 -1.03 -4.21
C GLU A 46 -9.90 -0.66 -4.77
N TYR A 47 -9.80 0.48 -5.44
CA TYR A 47 -8.53 0.99 -5.95
C TYR A 47 -7.53 1.21 -4.81
N TYR A 48 -7.92 1.91 -3.72
CA TYR A 48 -7.02 2.15 -2.60
C TYR A 48 -6.68 0.86 -1.85
N ALA A 49 -7.63 -0.05 -1.63
CA ALA A 49 -7.37 -1.34 -1.02
C ALA A 49 -6.29 -2.12 -1.79
N VAL A 50 -6.42 -2.21 -3.11
CA VAL A 50 -5.42 -2.87 -3.97
C VAL A 50 -4.10 -2.10 -3.99
N TYR A 51 -4.14 -0.76 -4.05
CA TYR A 51 -2.92 0.06 -4.07
C TYR A 51 -2.08 -0.17 -2.81
N PHE A 52 -2.67 -0.03 -1.63
CA PHE A 52 -1.96 -0.21 -0.37
C PHE A 52 -1.50 -1.65 -0.17
N SER A 53 -2.24 -2.65 -0.67
CA SER A 53 -1.84 -4.06 -0.57
C SER A 53 -0.68 -4.44 -1.50
N THR A 54 -0.50 -3.75 -2.65
CA THR A 54 0.41 -4.22 -3.69
C THR A 54 1.58 -3.29 -3.99
N ARG A 55 1.52 -2.03 -3.55
CA ARG A 55 2.49 -0.99 -3.91
C ARG A 55 3.21 -0.39 -2.71
N CYS A 56 2.84 -0.75 -1.51
CA CYS A 56 3.38 -0.21 -0.28
C CYS A 56 4.05 -1.31 0.55
N ASP A 57 5.29 -1.08 0.93
CA ASP A 57 6.09 -2.03 1.72
C ASP A 57 6.20 -1.61 3.19
N PHE A 58 5.90 -0.34 3.49
CA PHE A 58 6.02 0.23 4.83
C PHE A 58 4.71 0.88 5.26
N PHE A 59 4.34 0.66 6.52
CA PHE A 59 3.16 1.26 7.11
C PHE A 59 3.46 1.81 8.50
N ASP A 60 2.74 2.86 8.86
CA ASP A 60 2.61 3.38 10.21
C ASP A 60 1.10 3.43 10.51
N ILE A 61 0.58 2.29 10.96
CA ILE A 61 -0.87 2.09 11.08
C ILE A 61 -1.49 3.04 12.09
N ASP A 62 -0.81 3.31 13.19
CA ASP A 62 -1.30 4.23 14.23
C ASP A 62 -1.49 5.63 13.66
N THR A 63 -0.51 6.12 12.89
CA THR A 63 -0.59 7.40 12.20
C THR A 63 -1.69 7.42 11.13
N LEU A 64 -1.83 6.35 10.35
CA LEU A 64 -2.83 6.26 9.28
C LEU A 64 -4.27 6.24 9.84
N VAL A 65 -4.50 5.46 10.89
CA VAL A 65 -5.80 5.36 11.57
C VAL A 65 -6.16 6.65 12.32
N ALA A 66 -5.16 7.34 12.92
CA ALA A 66 -5.37 8.64 13.55
C ALA A 66 -5.77 9.75 12.56
N GLY A 67 -5.52 9.57 11.27
CA GLY A 67 -6.06 10.39 10.20
C GLY A 67 -5.19 11.57 9.78
N LYS A 68 -5.80 12.54 9.09
CA LYS A 68 -5.13 13.60 8.33
C LYS A 68 -4.10 14.38 9.14
N ASP A 69 -4.44 14.83 10.33
CA ASP A 69 -3.57 15.69 11.14
C ASP A 69 -2.32 14.94 11.62
N ALA A 70 -2.47 13.67 12.03
CA ALA A 70 -1.36 12.82 12.41
C ALA A 70 -0.41 12.55 11.23
N ILE A 71 -0.96 12.27 10.06
CA ILE A 71 -0.20 12.08 8.83
C ILE A 71 0.60 13.34 8.47
N LEU A 72 -0.02 14.52 8.54
CA LEU A 72 0.66 15.78 8.26
C LEU A 72 1.77 16.08 9.26
N ALA A 73 1.55 15.79 10.55
CA ALA A 73 2.59 15.93 11.57
C ALA A 73 3.77 14.99 11.29
N ARG A 74 3.51 13.72 11.00
CA ARG A 74 4.55 12.74 10.70
C ARG A 74 5.32 13.06 9.42
N ARG A 75 4.64 13.59 8.40
CA ARG A 75 5.31 14.07 7.18
C ARG A 75 6.29 15.20 7.44
N LYS A 76 5.95 16.17 8.32
CA LYS A 76 6.88 17.24 8.71
C LYS A 76 8.13 16.70 9.41
N GLU A 77 7.98 15.68 10.26
CA GLU A 77 9.13 15.03 10.89
C GLU A 77 10.04 14.36 9.85
N ILE A 78 9.46 13.63 8.89
CA ILE A 78 10.22 13.01 7.80
C ILE A 78 10.91 14.08 6.94
N GLU A 79 10.25 15.20 6.66
CA GLU A 79 10.84 16.32 5.91
C GLU A 79 12.08 16.88 6.62
N MET A 80 12.01 17.09 7.92
CA MET A 80 13.16 17.52 8.73
C MET A 80 14.29 16.48 8.72
N LEU A 81 13.97 15.19 8.77
CA LEU A 81 14.95 14.10 8.66
C LEU A 81 15.63 14.11 7.28
N ARG A 82 14.89 14.37 6.20
CA ARG A 82 15.41 14.51 4.83
C ARG A 82 16.38 15.68 4.71
N GLU A 83 16.00 16.85 5.23
CA GLU A 83 16.85 18.05 5.23
C GLU A 83 18.19 17.81 5.96
N ASN A 84 18.14 17.06 7.07
CA ASN A 84 19.32 16.69 7.84
C ASN A 84 20.08 15.47 7.29
N ARG A 85 19.63 14.86 6.17
CA ARG A 85 20.16 13.62 5.57
C ARG A 85 20.17 12.44 6.54
N GLN A 86 19.15 12.34 7.38
CA GLN A 86 18.97 11.31 8.41
C GLN A 86 17.76 10.43 8.14
N SER A 87 17.05 10.64 7.01
CA SER A 87 15.90 9.81 6.61
C SER A 87 16.34 8.37 6.34
N SER A 88 15.55 7.42 6.81
CA SER A 88 15.71 5.99 6.54
C SER A 88 14.92 5.56 5.31
N ASN A 89 15.20 4.37 4.79
CA ASN A 89 14.39 3.78 3.70
C ASN A 89 12.91 3.62 4.10
N LYS A 90 12.63 3.37 5.39
CA LYS A 90 11.26 3.33 5.92
C LYS A 90 10.60 4.70 5.82
N ASP A 91 11.30 5.78 6.20
CA ASP A 91 10.76 7.14 6.12
C ASP A 91 10.46 7.55 4.68
N GLU A 92 11.33 7.18 3.73
CA GLU A 92 11.09 7.43 2.30
C GLU A 92 9.85 6.69 1.78
N GLY A 93 9.70 5.41 2.15
CA GLY A 93 8.52 4.62 1.79
C GLY A 93 7.23 5.15 2.43
N LEU A 94 7.29 5.58 3.70
CA LEU A 94 6.15 6.19 4.39
C LEU A 94 5.72 7.51 3.76
N TRP A 95 6.67 8.30 3.23
CA TRP A 95 6.34 9.54 2.53
C TRP A 95 5.37 9.33 1.37
N ASP A 96 5.65 8.33 0.53
CA ASP A 96 4.81 7.99 -0.62
C ASP A 96 3.45 7.42 -0.18
N VAL A 97 3.44 6.59 0.87
CA VAL A 97 2.20 6.06 1.47
C VAL A 97 1.31 7.18 1.99
N PHE A 98 1.89 8.14 2.72
CA PHE A 98 1.15 9.27 3.28
C PHE A 98 0.59 10.21 2.21
N GLU A 99 1.27 10.38 1.08
CA GLU A 99 0.75 11.18 -0.02
C GLU A 99 -0.56 10.60 -0.57
N ILE A 100 -0.59 9.30 -0.82
CA ILE A 100 -1.79 8.61 -1.32
C ILE A 100 -2.87 8.49 -0.22
N ALA A 101 -2.46 8.31 1.04
CA ALA A 101 -3.39 8.29 2.17
C ALA A 101 -4.12 9.64 2.34
N LEU A 102 -3.41 10.76 2.22
CA LEU A 102 -4.02 12.10 2.26
C LEU A 102 -5.00 12.32 1.11
N GLU A 103 -4.64 11.90 -0.11
CA GLU A 103 -5.55 11.96 -1.25
C GLU A 103 -6.80 11.12 -1.01
N MET A 104 -6.66 9.91 -0.47
CA MET A 104 -7.77 9.03 -0.10
C MET A 104 -8.69 9.70 0.93
N ILE A 105 -8.12 10.30 1.98
CA ILE A 105 -8.87 11.00 3.04
C ILE A 105 -9.59 12.21 2.48
N ASP A 106 -8.95 13.00 1.62
CA ASP A 106 -9.58 14.17 0.98
C ASP A 106 -10.74 13.79 0.05
N ARG A 107 -10.82 12.54 -0.38
CA ARG A 107 -11.95 11.97 -1.12
C ARG A 107 -13.03 11.35 -0.22
N GLY A 108 -12.89 11.46 1.10
CA GLY A 108 -13.87 11.01 2.09
C GLY A 108 -13.73 9.56 2.54
N PHE A 109 -12.60 8.92 2.27
CA PHE A 109 -12.28 7.57 2.77
C PHE A 109 -11.29 7.66 3.92
N HIS A 110 -11.18 6.60 4.74
CA HIS A 110 -10.24 6.55 5.87
C HIS A 110 -9.81 5.12 6.16
N PHE A 111 -8.80 4.98 7.02
CA PHE A 111 -8.40 3.69 7.56
C PHE A 111 -9.20 3.40 8.82
N SER A 112 -9.88 2.25 8.83
CA SER A 112 -10.51 1.72 10.05
C SER A 112 -9.43 1.16 10.99
N PRO A 113 -9.68 1.13 12.32
CA PRO A 113 -8.81 0.42 13.24
C PRO A 113 -8.67 -1.05 12.84
N LEU A 114 -7.49 -1.61 13.09
CA LEU A 114 -7.25 -3.03 12.87
C LEU A 114 -8.20 -3.88 13.72
N ASN A 115 -8.78 -4.92 13.15
CA ASN A 115 -9.81 -5.72 13.78
C ASN A 115 -9.47 -7.21 13.72
N LEU A 116 -9.40 -7.87 14.88
CA LEU A 116 -9.07 -9.31 15.00
C LEU A 116 -10.06 -10.23 14.25
N GLU A 117 -11.34 -9.83 14.22
CA GLU A 117 -12.39 -10.64 13.59
C GLU A 117 -12.55 -10.36 12.09
N LYS A 118 -12.07 -9.23 11.58
CA LYS A 118 -12.33 -8.78 10.20
C LYS A 118 -11.10 -8.61 9.35
N SER A 119 -10.01 -8.04 9.90
CA SER A 119 -8.80 -7.74 9.11
C SER A 119 -8.23 -8.99 8.44
N ASP A 120 -7.65 -8.81 7.26
CA ASP A 120 -6.98 -9.87 6.51
C ASP A 120 -5.53 -10.06 6.98
N ALA A 121 -4.88 -11.16 6.59
CA ALA A 121 -3.50 -11.40 6.94
C ALA A 121 -2.53 -10.42 6.28
N SER A 122 -2.71 -10.15 4.97
CA SER A 122 -1.72 -9.46 4.12
C SER A 122 -2.31 -8.34 3.27
N ASN A 123 -3.63 -8.29 3.08
CA ASN A 123 -4.27 -7.34 2.17
C ASN A 123 -5.14 -6.35 2.92
N PHE A 124 -5.11 -5.08 2.49
CA PHE A 124 -6.15 -4.13 2.86
C PHE A 124 -7.47 -4.57 2.26
N ILE A 125 -8.52 -4.56 3.06
CA ILE A 125 -9.86 -4.94 2.64
C ILE A 125 -10.86 -3.83 2.93
N LEU A 126 -12.00 -3.87 2.26
CA LEU A 126 -13.09 -2.94 2.52
C LEU A 126 -13.71 -3.27 3.88
N ASP A 127 -13.92 -2.26 4.72
CA ASP A 127 -14.62 -2.47 5.98
C ASP A 127 -16.08 -2.82 5.71
N PRO A 128 -16.58 -3.99 6.14
CA PRO A 128 -17.96 -4.36 5.91
C PRO A 128 -18.97 -3.53 6.69
N ASP A 129 -18.55 -2.89 7.79
CA ASP A 129 -19.43 -2.09 8.65
C ASP A 129 -19.36 -0.60 8.33
N ASP A 130 -18.31 -0.17 7.60
CA ASP A 130 -18.10 1.22 7.24
C ASP A 130 -17.88 1.39 5.74
N PRO A 131 -18.86 2.01 5.01
CA PRO A 131 -18.75 2.18 3.58
C PRO A 131 -17.61 3.11 3.12
N SER A 132 -16.97 3.83 4.01
CA SER A 132 -15.82 4.70 3.75
C SER A 132 -14.50 4.17 4.33
N GLY A 133 -14.56 3.10 5.12
CA GLY A 133 -13.43 2.52 5.83
C GLY A 133 -12.65 1.50 5.02
N LEU A 134 -11.35 1.45 5.24
CA LEU A 134 -10.42 0.41 4.79
C LEU A 134 -9.78 -0.25 6.00
N LEU A 135 -9.95 -1.56 6.15
CA LEU A 135 -9.30 -2.34 7.21
C LEU A 135 -7.86 -2.67 6.81
N PRO A 136 -6.87 -2.29 7.64
CA PRO A 136 -5.49 -2.67 7.42
C PRO A 136 -5.29 -4.16 7.71
N PRO A 137 -4.30 -4.80 7.04
CA PRO A 137 -3.94 -6.18 7.31
C PRO A 137 -3.09 -6.32 8.58
N PHE A 138 -3.05 -7.51 9.16
CA PHE A 138 -2.17 -7.80 10.30
C PHE A 138 -0.68 -7.62 9.96
N SER A 139 -0.27 -7.93 8.72
CA SER A 139 1.12 -7.76 8.27
C SER A 139 1.60 -6.32 8.19
N SER A 140 0.70 -5.33 8.26
CA SER A 140 1.05 -3.91 8.32
C SER A 140 1.51 -3.43 9.70
N VAL A 141 1.34 -4.28 10.73
CA VAL A 141 1.84 -4.01 12.09
C VAL A 141 3.31 -4.37 12.17
N ASP A 142 4.13 -3.47 12.69
CA ASP A 142 5.56 -3.69 12.87
C ASP A 142 5.82 -5.00 13.64
N SER A 143 6.79 -5.78 13.18
CA SER A 143 7.18 -7.08 13.75
C SER A 143 6.16 -8.24 13.62
N LEU A 144 5.00 -8.01 13.00
CA LEU A 144 4.01 -9.05 12.78
C LEU A 144 4.11 -9.61 11.36
N GLY A 145 4.91 -10.66 11.19
CA GLY A 145 5.11 -11.28 9.88
C GLY A 145 3.87 -12.00 9.35
N GLU A 146 3.76 -12.14 8.04
CA GLU A 146 2.63 -12.76 7.35
C GLU A 146 2.29 -14.17 7.85
N SER A 147 3.30 -14.97 8.22
CA SER A 147 3.09 -16.32 8.75
C SER A 147 2.36 -16.32 10.11
N VAL A 148 2.62 -15.31 10.94
CA VAL A 148 1.92 -15.13 12.21
C VAL A 148 0.51 -14.59 11.97
N ALA A 149 0.36 -13.62 11.06
CA ALA A 149 -0.93 -13.09 10.64
C ALA A 149 -1.90 -14.19 10.16
N LYS A 150 -1.41 -15.12 9.34
CA LYS A 150 -2.21 -16.26 8.87
C LYS A 150 -2.76 -17.14 10.00
N THR A 151 -2.01 -17.30 11.11
CA THR A 151 -2.52 -18.08 12.26
C THR A 151 -3.73 -17.42 12.94
N VAL A 152 -3.87 -16.08 12.83
CA VAL A 152 -5.05 -15.37 13.34
C VAL A 152 -6.27 -15.71 12.50
N ILE A 153 -6.13 -15.71 11.16
CA ILE A 153 -7.20 -16.07 10.24
C ILE A 153 -7.66 -17.51 10.49
N GLU A 154 -6.71 -18.46 10.52
CA GLU A 154 -7.01 -19.87 10.78
C GLU A 154 -7.67 -20.10 12.16
N ALA A 155 -7.28 -19.33 13.16
CA ALA A 155 -7.86 -19.45 14.49
C ALA A 155 -9.29 -18.93 14.53
N ARG A 156 -9.59 -17.77 13.92
CA ARG A 156 -10.97 -17.22 13.90
C ARG A 156 -11.95 -18.08 13.10
N GLU A 157 -11.51 -18.80 12.05
CA GLU A 157 -12.33 -19.75 11.30
C GLU A 157 -12.85 -20.90 12.18
N ARG A 158 -12.14 -21.23 13.28
CA ARG A 158 -12.55 -22.24 14.27
C ARG A 158 -13.53 -21.70 15.31
N GLY A 159 -13.87 -20.40 15.26
CA GLY A 159 -14.79 -19.70 16.14
C GLY A 159 -14.23 -18.38 16.68
N PRO A 160 -15.10 -17.51 17.21
CA PRO A 160 -14.71 -16.19 17.69
C PRO A 160 -13.70 -16.27 18.85
N PHE A 161 -12.93 -15.21 19.03
CA PHE A 161 -12.02 -15.09 20.17
C PHE A 161 -12.80 -14.64 21.42
N LEU A 162 -12.58 -15.34 22.54
CA LEU A 162 -13.31 -15.09 23.78
C LEU A 162 -12.56 -14.14 24.74
N SER A 163 -11.22 -14.08 24.63
CA SER A 163 -10.38 -13.22 25.45
C SER A 163 -9.01 -13.03 24.80
N LYS A 164 -8.19 -12.10 25.36
CA LYS A 164 -6.80 -11.90 24.93
C LYS A 164 -5.95 -13.17 25.12
N GLU A 165 -6.18 -13.91 26.20
CA GLU A 165 -5.51 -15.16 26.51
C GLU A 165 -5.90 -16.26 25.49
N ASP A 166 -7.15 -16.28 25.05
CA ASP A 166 -7.63 -17.19 24.01
C ASP A 166 -6.95 -16.92 22.67
N VAL A 167 -6.78 -15.62 22.29
CA VAL A 167 -6.04 -15.22 21.11
C VAL A 167 -4.61 -15.75 21.16
N ILE A 168 -3.88 -15.50 22.26
CA ILE A 168 -2.49 -15.97 22.45
C ILE A 168 -2.38 -17.48 22.36
N LYS A 169 -3.33 -18.20 22.97
CA LYS A 169 -3.34 -19.68 22.99
C LYS A 169 -3.61 -20.28 21.62
N ARG A 170 -4.47 -19.65 20.83
CA ARG A 170 -4.93 -20.17 19.52
C ARG A 170 -4.10 -19.69 18.34
N THR A 171 -3.28 -18.67 18.53
CA THR A 171 -2.46 -18.04 17.48
C THR A 171 -0.98 -18.05 17.88
N LYS A 172 -0.12 -17.57 16.98
CA LYS A 172 1.32 -17.31 17.28
C LYS A 172 1.57 -15.88 17.74
N LEU A 173 0.53 -15.12 18.11
CA LEU A 173 0.68 -13.78 18.66
C LEU A 173 1.27 -13.84 20.08
N ASN A 174 2.11 -12.88 20.39
CA ASN A 174 2.65 -12.69 21.73
C ASN A 174 2.00 -11.48 22.45
N ASN A 175 2.31 -11.28 23.73
CA ASN A 175 1.78 -10.15 24.50
C ASN A 175 2.12 -8.78 23.91
N SER A 176 3.26 -8.64 23.22
CA SER A 176 3.63 -7.39 22.55
C SER A 176 2.72 -7.11 21.36
N HIS A 177 2.47 -8.14 20.54
CA HIS A 177 1.53 -8.02 19.42
C HIS A 177 0.12 -7.65 19.89
N ILE A 178 -0.38 -8.28 20.96
CA ILE A 178 -1.72 -7.98 21.52
C ILE A 178 -1.83 -6.52 21.97
N LYS A 179 -0.76 -5.95 22.56
CA LYS A 179 -0.76 -4.52 22.97
C LYS A 179 -0.83 -3.56 21.78
N GLN A 180 -0.30 -3.95 20.63
CA GLN A 180 -0.37 -3.15 19.40
C GLN A 180 -1.73 -3.28 18.69
N LEU A 181 -2.47 -4.38 18.98
CA LEU A 181 -3.76 -4.69 18.38
C LEU A 181 -4.96 -4.22 19.23
N THR A 182 -4.73 -3.66 20.40
CA THR A 182 -5.75 -3.20 21.37
C THR A 182 -5.54 -1.78 21.80
#